data_73dfe143435aa04f8f75ef8565496f35
#
_entry.id   73dfe143435aa04f8f75ef8565496f35
#
_cell.length_a   1.000
_cell.length_b   1.000
_cell.length_c   1.000
_cell.angle_alpha   90.00
_cell.angle_beta   90.00
_cell.angle_gamma   90.00
#
_symmetry.space_group_name_H-M   'P 1'
#
loop_
_entity.id
_entity.type
_entity.pdbx_description
1 polymer ?
#
loop_
_entity_poly.entity_id
_entity_poly.type
_entity_poly.pdbx_seq_one_letter_code
_entity_poly.pdbx_strand_id
1 'polypeptide(L)'
;DVYKRQEAESALAAAGLQGSASEEYSDSVAAGIVISQGTASGKQVSKGATVSYVVSKGPKLKVTTVPNILSSNKTTAEKLLQQAGLTAEYLGEDYSDNYPKGQVFYQSVSAGTQVEEGTSIQYMVSKGPQPSDPSGEDGTE
;
A
#
# COMPACT_ATOMS: atom_id res chain seq x y z
N ASP A 1 24.44 4.73 18.26
CA ASP A 1 23.59 5.91 18.19
C ASP A 1 22.72 5.86 16.94
N VAL A 2 21.46 6.24 17.11
CA VAL A 2 20.45 6.17 16.05
C VAL A 2 20.16 7.59 15.60
N TYR A 3 20.46 7.89 14.34
CA TYR A 3 20.22 9.21 13.77
C TYR A 3 19.16 9.15 12.68
N LYS A 4 18.33 10.18 12.63
CA LYS A 4 17.52 10.42 11.47
C LYS A 4 18.40 10.98 10.36
N ARG A 5 17.96 10.77 9.11
CA ARG A 5 18.72 11.23 7.95
C ARG A 5 19.14 12.68 8.07
N GLN A 6 18.20 13.56 8.45
CA GLN A 6 18.47 14.98 8.54
C GLN A 6 19.54 15.31 9.61
N GLU A 7 19.47 14.59 10.74
CA GLU A 7 20.47 14.77 11.80
C GLU A 7 21.85 14.31 11.34
N ALA A 8 21.91 13.24 10.56
CA ALA A 8 23.18 12.76 10.02
C ALA A 8 23.79 13.78 9.07
N GLU A 9 22.98 14.35 8.19
CA GLU A 9 23.44 15.35 7.25
C GLU A 9 23.96 16.59 7.98
N SER A 10 23.25 17.03 9.02
CA SER A 10 23.67 18.17 9.82
C SER A 10 24.97 17.92 10.54
N ALA A 11 25.12 16.73 11.13
CA ALA A 11 26.33 16.37 11.86
C ALA A 11 27.54 16.33 10.92
N LEU A 12 27.38 15.78 9.74
CA LEU A 12 28.47 15.72 8.76
C LEU A 12 28.86 17.12 8.29
N ALA A 13 27.87 17.97 8.01
CA ALA A 13 28.14 19.35 7.59
C ALA A 13 28.87 20.12 8.68
N ALA A 14 28.46 19.95 9.93
CA ALA A 14 29.11 20.61 11.08
C ALA A 14 30.55 20.18 11.22
N ALA A 15 30.89 18.97 10.81
CA ALA A 15 32.25 18.45 10.86
C ALA A 15 33.07 18.79 9.62
N GLY A 16 32.48 19.51 8.67
CA GLY A 16 33.16 19.86 7.41
C GLY A 16 33.20 18.70 6.42
N LEU A 17 32.31 17.74 6.56
CA LEU A 17 32.25 16.55 5.73
C LEU A 17 31.05 16.59 4.81
N GLN A 18 31.08 15.77 3.76
CA GLN A 18 29.97 15.61 2.87
C GLN A 18 29.29 14.28 3.12
N GLY A 19 27.97 14.26 2.98
CA GLY A 19 27.20 13.04 3.14
C GLY A 19 26.72 12.49 1.82
N SER A 20 26.80 11.17 1.67
CA SER A 20 26.25 10.49 0.50
C SER A 20 25.26 9.44 1.01
N ALA A 21 23.98 9.66 0.77
CA ALA A 21 22.92 8.80 1.27
C ALA A 21 22.49 7.79 0.25
N SER A 22 22.26 6.56 0.70
CA SER A 22 21.52 5.55 -0.05
C SER A 22 20.43 5.00 0.85
N GLU A 23 19.49 4.26 0.27
CA GLU A 23 18.36 3.75 1.02
C GLU A 23 18.25 2.24 0.86
N GLU A 24 17.88 1.57 1.94
CA GLU A 24 17.68 0.13 1.94
C GLU A 24 16.50 -0.21 2.85
N TYR A 25 15.85 -1.31 2.56
CA TYR A 25 14.81 -1.83 3.44
C TYR A 25 15.43 -2.43 4.68
N SER A 26 14.73 -2.32 5.79
CA SER A 26 15.16 -2.90 7.06
C SER A 26 13.94 -3.31 7.87
N ASP A 27 13.95 -4.55 8.37
CA ASP A 27 12.89 -5.04 9.25
C ASP A 27 13.05 -4.56 10.68
N SER A 28 14.25 -4.10 11.04
CA SER A 28 14.56 -3.74 12.42
C SER A 28 14.73 -2.23 12.64
N VAL A 29 14.89 -1.46 11.56
CA VAL A 29 15.12 -0.02 11.68
C VAL A 29 13.97 0.71 11.00
N ALA A 30 13.34 1.65 11.70
CA ALA A 30 12.22 2.41 11.18
C ALA A 30 12.63 3.26 9.98
N ALA A 31 11.68 3.56 9.11
CA ALA A 31 11.94 4.38 7.93
C ALA A 31 12.47 5.76 8.34
N GLY A 32 13.45 6.25 7.60
CA GLY A 32 14.06 7.56 7.86
C GLY A 32 15.21 7.56 8.84
N ILE A 33 15.53 6.42 9.42
CA ILE A 33 16.61 6.28 10.41
C ILE A 33 17.84 5.71 9.72
N VAL A 34 19.03 6.23 10.08
CA VAL A 34 20.30 5.75 9.51
C VAL A 34 20.59 4.34 10.02
N ILE A 35 20.82 3.41 9.10
CA ILE A 35 21.15 2.02 9.42
C ILE A 35 22.63 1.86 9.68
N SER A 36 23.47 2.45 8.84
CA SER A 36 24.91 2.29 8.90
C SER A 36 25.60 3.48 8.26
N GLN A 37 26.88 3.63 8.56
CA GLN A 37 27.72 4.63 7.90
C GLN A 37 29.01 3.95 7.43
N GLY A 38 29.52 4.41 6.29
CA GLY A 38 30.69 3.79 5.68
C GLY A 38 31.98 4.03 6.42
N THR A 39 32.06 5.14 7.16
CA THR A 39 33.22 5.46 7.98
C THR A 39 32.80 5.44 9.43
N ALA A 40 33.54 4.70 10.25
CA ALA A 40 33.21 4.54 11.65
C ALA A 40 33.30 5.88 12.40
N SER A 41 32.41 6.06 13.37
CA SER A 41 32.41 7.22 14.24
C SER A 41 33.76 7.33 14.96
N GLY A 42 34.27 8.54 15.05
CA GLY A 42 35.54 8.81 15.70
C GLY A 42 36.75 8.65 14.79
N LYS A 43 36.59 8.13 13.60
CA LYS A 43 37.70 7.98 12.67
C LYS A 43 38.05 9.33 12.06
N GLN A 44 39.36 9.62 11.96
CA GLN A 44 39.81 10.86 11.39
C GLN A 44 39.85 10.77 9.86
N VAL A 45 39.32 11.77 9.20
CA VAL A 45 39.30 11.86 7.75
C VAL A 45 39.63 13.28 7.31
N SER A 46 40.00 13.42 6.06
CA SER A 46 40.31 14.74 5.51
C SER A 46 39.05 15.59 5.46
N LYS A 47 39.23 16.89 5.72
CA LYS A 47 38.11 17.84 5.60
C LYS A 47 37.58 17.81 4.17
N GLY A 48 36.29 17.77 4.04
CA GLY A 48 35.63 17.66 2.74
C GLY A 48 35.45 16.23 2.25
N ALA A 49 35.92 15.24 3.02
CA ALA A 49 35.75 13.84 2.67
C ALA A 49 34.24 13.48 2.63
N THR A 50 33.91 12.54 1.77
CA THR A 50 32.53 12.05 1.66
C THR A 50 32.35 10.85 2.57
N VAL A 51 31.34 10.91 3.41
CA VAL A 51 30.94 9.79 4.27
C VAL A 51 29.64 9.23 3.75
N SER A 52 29.67 7.96 3.34
CA SER A 52 28.46 7.32 2.88
C SER A 52 27.65 6.78 4.06
N TYR A 53 26.35 6.80 3.94
CA TYR A 53 25.48 6.22 4.96
C TYR A 53 24.21 5.68 4.30
N VAL A 54 23.58 4.75 5.00
CA VAL A 54 22.40 4.07 4.51
C VAL A 54 21.23 4.43 5.40
N VAL A 55 20.11 4.84 4.80
CA VAL A 55 18.90 5.21 5.51
C VAL A 55 17.88 4.10 5.30
N SER A 56 17.17 3.74 6.37
CA SER A 56 16.15 2.71 6.29
C SER A 56 14.92 3.22 5.55
N LYS A 57 14.37 2.35 4.70
CA LYS A 57 13.06 2.56 4.08
C LYS A 57 11.95 1.86 4.87
N GLY A 58 12.31 1.24 6.01
CA GLY A 58 11.40 0.42 6.76
C GLY A 58 11.32 -0.98 6.19
N PRO A 59 10.37 -1.81 6.67
CA PRO A 59 10.25 -3.18 6.17
C PRO A 59 9.83 -3.21 4.70
N LYS A 60 10.34 -4.18 3.98
CA LYS A 60 9.92 -4.40 2.60
C LYS A 60 8.56 -5.07 2.61
N LEU A 61 7.58 -4.45 1.95
CA LEU A 61 6.26 -5.03 1.83
C LEU A 61 6.29 -6.17 0.82
N LYS A 62 5.59 -7.25 1.14
CA LYS A 62 5.48 -8.39 0.24
C LYS A 62 4.47 -8.08 -0.84
N VAL A 63 4.66 -8.70 -1.99
CA VAL A 63 3.74 -8.60 -3.13
C VAL A 63 2.73 -9.74 -3.05
N THR A 64 1.49 -9.44 -3.35
CA THR A 64 0.42 -10.45 -3.39
C THR A 64 -0.40 -10.26 -4.66
N THR A 65 -1.22 -11.26 -4.97
CA THR A 65 -2.07 -11.23 -6.16
C THR A 65 -3.51 -10.95 -5.73
N VAL A 66 -4.16 -10.01 -6.44
CA VAL A 66 -5.55 -9.66 -6.15
C VAL A 66 -6.44 -10.84 -6.54
N PRO A 67 -7.25 -11.37 -5.60
CA PRO A 67 -8.17 -12.47 -5.93
C PRO A 67 -9.38 -11.97 -6.70
N ASN A 68 -10.05 -12.90 -7.36
CA ASN A 68 -11.30 -12.58 -8.02
C ASN A 68 -12.42 -12.65 -6.97
N ILE A 69 -12.96 -11.50 -6.61
CA ILE A 69 -14.04 -11.41 -5.64
C ILE A 69 -15.40 -11.16 -6.30
N LEU A 70 -15.41 -11.01 -7.61
CA LEU A 70 -16.67 -10.85 -8.34
C LEU A 70 -17.50 -12.13 -8.21
N SER A 71 -18.80 -11.98 -8.10
CA SER A 71 -19.77 -13.06 -7.91
C SER A 71 -19.73 -13.70 -6.53
N SER A 72 -18.88 -13.20 -5.64
CA SER A 72 -18.86 -13.65 -4.25
C SER A 72 -19.79 -12.78 -3.41
N ASN A 73 -20.28 -13.32 -2.29
CA ASN A 73 -21.00 -12.47 -1.35
C ASN A 73 -19.99 -11.61 -0.58
N LYS A 74 -20.49 -10.60 0.12
CA LYS A 74 -19.64 -9.64 0.83
C LYS A 74 -18.69 -10.35 1.80
N THR A 75 -19.22 -11.27 2.60
CA THR A 75 -18.40 -11.98 3.59
C THR A 75 -17.28 -12.78 2.94
N THR A 76 -17.58 -13.49 1.86
CA THR A 76 -16.58 -14.26 1.14
C THR A 76 -15.55 -13.36 0.49
N ALA A 77 -15.99 -12.23 -0.09
CA ALA A 77 -15.07 -11.28 -0.72
C ALA A 77 -14.07 -10.72 0.28
N GLU A 78 -14.56 -10.31 1.44
CA GLU A 78 -13.69 -9.78 2.49
C GLU A 78 -12.70 -10.84 2.97
N LYS A 79 -13.17 -12.08 3.10
CA LYS A 79 -12.30 -13.18 3.51
C LYS A 79 -11.20 -13.44 2.48
N LEU A 80 -11.56 -13.44 1.20
CA LEU A 80 -10.57 -13.66 0.14
C LEU A 80 -9.51 -12.57 0.12
N LEU A 81 -9.93 -11.32 0.29
CA LEU A 81 -9.00 -10.20 0.34
C LEU A 81 -8.09 -10.31 1.56
N GLN A 82 -8.66 -10.65 2.71
CA GLN A 82 -7.90 -10.81 3.93
C GLN A 82 -6.87 -11.93 3.80
N GLN A 83 -7.25 -13.05 3.21
CA GLN A 83 -6.33 -14.17 3.01
C GLN A 83 -5.19 -13.81 2.08
N ALA A 84 -5.43 -12.87 1.17
CA ALA A 84 -4.40 -12.39 0.26
C ALA A 84 -3.57 -11.26 0.87
N GLY A 85 -3.82 -10.91 2.12
CA GLY A 85 -3.08 -9.84 2.79
C GLY A 85 -3.50 -8.44 2.36
N LEU A 86 -4.70 -8.32 1.81
CA LEU A 86 -5.22 -7.04 1.31
C LEU A 86 -6.27 -6.48 2.25
N THR A 87 -6.53 -5.19 2.10
CA THR A 87 -7.57 -4.50 2.87
C THR A 87 -8.81 -4.37 2.00
N ALA A 88 -9.95 -4.74 2.56
CA ALA A 88 -11.23 -4.62 1.85
C ALA A 88 -11.86 -3.27 2.18
N GLU A 89 -12.28 -2.56 1.15
CA GLU A 89 -12.97 -1.28 1.32
C GLU A 89 -14.32 -1.34 0.63
N TYR A 90 -15.38 -1.41 1.43
CA TYR A 90 -16.74 -1.51 0.93
C TYR A 90 -17.26 -0.14 0.54
N LEU A 91 -17.67 0.01 -0.71
CA LEU A 91 -18.17 1.29 -1.23
C LEU A 91 -19.69 1.42 -1.14
N GLY A 92 -20.38 0.30 -0.97
CA GLY A 92 -21.84 0.32 -0.91
C GLY A 92 -22.45 -0.59 -1.94
N GLU A 93 -23.74 -0.37 -2.20
CA GLU A 93 -24.50 -1.22 -3.11
C GLU A 93 -25.02 -0.39 -4.28
N ASP A 94 -25.16 -1.04 -5.42
CA ASP A 94 -25.82 -0.44 -6.58
C ASP A 94 -26.49 -1.54 -7.38
N TYR A 95 -27.33 -1.15 -8.31
CA TYR A 95 -28.02 -2.12 -9.15
C TYR A 95 -27.08 -2.70 -10.19
N SER A 96 -27.30 -3.94 -10.54
CA SER A 96 -26.54 -4.61 -11.59
C SER A 96 -27.45 -5.64 -12.28
N ASP A 97 -27.54 -5.57 -13.58
CA ASP A 97 -28.32 -6.53 -14.34
C ASP A 97 -27.60 -7.85 -14.53
N ASN A 98 -26.29 -7.86 -14.29
CA ASN A 98 -25.45 -9.03 -14.55
C ASN A 98 -25.14 -9.85 -13.30
N TYR A 99 -25.45 -9.30 -12.14
CA TYR A 99 -25.12 -9.96 -10.86
C TYR A 99 -26.34 -10.00 -9.96
N PRO A 100 -26.67 -11.15 -9.40
CA PRO A 100 -27.76 -11.24 -8.44
C PRO A 100 -27.50 -10.40 -7.20
N LYS A 101 -28.60 -10.08 -6.51
CA LYS A 101 -28.52 -9.34 -5.26
C LYS A 101 -27.59 -10.03 -4.27
N GLY A 102 -26.71 -9.27 -3.65
CA GLY A 102 -25.81 -9.76 -2.61
C GLY A 102 -24.45 -10.19 -3.13
N GLN A 103 -24.24 -10.18 -4.43
CA GLN A 103 -22.93 -10.54 -4.99
C GLN A 103 -22.12 -9.31 -5.33
N VAL A 104 -20.79 -9.44 -5.15
CA VAL A 104 -19.88 -8.36 -5.55
C VAL A 104 -19.87 -8.27 -7.07
N PHE A 105 -20.10 -7.06 -7.58
CA PHE A 105 -20.12 -6.85 -9.04
C PHE A 105 -19.03 -5.89 -9.49
N TYR A 106 -18.25 -5.35 -8.56
CA TYR A 106 -17.18 -4.40 -8.88
C TYR A 106 -16.02 -4.57 -7.91
N GLN A 107 -14.81 -4.57 -8.45
CA GLN A 107 -13.59 -4.46 -7.64
C GLN A 107 -12.65 -3.48 -8.35
N SER A 108 -12.00 -2.64 -7.55
CA SER A 108 -11.19 -1.53 -8.07
C SER A 108 -9.93 -1.96 -8.79
N VAL A 109 -9.42 -3.15 -8.45
CA VAL A 109 -8.21 -3.69 -9.06
C VAL A 109 -8.57 -5.07 -9.63
N SER A 110 -8.18 -5.31 -10.86
CA SER A 110 -8.54 -6.55 -11.55
C SER A 110 -7.90 -7.76 -10.89
N ALA A 111 -8.65 -8.87 -10.88
CA ALA A 111 -8.12 -10.15 -10.39
C ALA A 111 -6.85 -10.51 -11.17
N GLY A 112 -5.87 -11.05 -10.46
CA GLY A 112 -4.59 -11.43 -11.05
C GLY A 112 -3.54 -10.34 -11.05
N THR A 113 -3.90 -9.10 -10.69
CA THR A 113 -2.94 -8.00 -10.60
C THR A 113 -2.08 -8.18 -9.36
N GLN A 114 -0.79 -7.93 -9.50
CA GLN A 114 0.12 -7.97 -8.35
C GLN A 114 0.22 -6.61 -7.70
N VAL A 115 0.03 -6.57 -6.40
CA VAL A 115 0.08 -5.34 -5.60
C VAL A 115 0.79 -5.64 -4.29
N GLU A 116 1.20 -4.61 -3.59
CA GLU A 116 1.81 -4.80 -2.27
C GLU A 116 0.76 -5.21 -1.25
N GLU A 117 1.15 -6.05 -0.29
CA GLU A 117 0.25 -6.41 0.81
C GLU A 117 -0.17 -5.16 1.56
N GLY A 118 -1.41 -5.16 2.02
CA GLY A 118 -1.99 -4.00 2.69
C GLY A 118 -2.70 -3.05 1.75
N THR A 119 -2.58 -3.26 0.43
CA THR A 119 -3.29 -2.42 -0.54
C THR A 119 -4.80 -2.53 -0.34
N SER A 120 -5.49 -1.40 -0.39
CA SER A 120 -6.96 -1.38 -0.28
C SER A 120 -7.59 -1.73 -1.61
N ILE A 121 -8.48 -2.70 -1.59
CA ILE A 121 -9.27 -3.08 -2.76
C ILE A 121 -10.71 -2.65 -2.49
N GLN A 122 -11.19 -1.74 -3.30
CA GLN A 122 -12.57 -1.25 -3.19
C GLN A 122 -13.50 -2.19 -3.93
N TYR A 123 -14.68 -2.37 -3.39
CA TYR A 123 -15.68 -3.24 -4.02
C TYR A 123 -17.08 -2.75 -3.75
N MET A 124 -18.02 -3.16 -4.62
CA MET A 124 -19.43 -2.85 -4.48
C MET A 124 -20.24 -4.12 -4.61
N VAL A 125 -21.38 -4.15 -3.94
CA VAL A 125 -22.27 -5.29 -3.92
C VAL A 125 -23.53 -4.98 -4.73
N SER A 126 -23.98 -5.96 -5.49
CA SER A 126 -25.17 -5.81 -6.33
C SER A 126 -26.45 -5.79 -5.50
N LYS A 127 -27.36 -4.91 -5.86
CA LYS A 127 -28.73 -4.90 -5.36
C LYS A 127 -29.64 -5.74 -6.27
N GLY A 128 -29.08 -6.38 -7.29
CA GLY A 128 -29.82 -7.06 -8.31
C GLY A 128 -30.21 -6.09 -9.41
N PRO A 129 -31.03 -6.54 -10.37
CA PRO A 129 -31.49 -5.66 -11.43
C PRO A 129 -32.35 -4.55 -10.85
N GLN A 130 -32.27 -3.38 -11.47
CA GLN A 130 -33.12 -2.27 -11.05
C GLN A 130 -34.59 -2.63 -11.29
N PRO A 131 -35.45 -2.49 -10.28
CA PRO A 131 -36.87 -2.80 -10.46
C PRO A 131 -37.51 -1.89 -11.50
N SER A 132 -38.50 -2.44 -12.22
CA SER A 132 -39.28 -1.63 -13.10
C SER A 132 -40.10 -0.63 -12.28
N ASP A 133 -40.24 0.59 -12.79
CA ASP A 133 -41.02 1.60 -12.10
C ASP A 133 -42.52 1.22 -12.21
N PRO A 134 -43.19 0.98 -11.08
CA PRO A 134 -44.62 0.59 -11.14
C PRO A 134 -45.52 1.71 -11.61
N SER A 135 -45.07 2.94 -11.61
CA SER A 135 -45.85 4.02 -12.21
C SER A 135 -45.60 4.10 -13.71
N GLY A 136 -44.90 3.24 -14.21
CA GLY A 136 -44.45 2.89 -15.26
C GLY A 136 -43.92 3.38 -16.41
N GLU A 137 -43.92 3.39 -16.20
CA GLU A 137 -43.78 3.86 -16.82
C GLU A 137 -43.87 3.38 -17.79
N ASP A 138 -43.80 2.72 -17.78
CA ASP A 138 -44.02 2.31 -18.46
C ASP A 138 -44.75 2.54 -19.15
N GLY A 139 -44.81 2.75 -19.19
CA GLY A 139 -45.47 3.17 -19.57
C GLY A 139 -46.44 3.08 -20.26
N THR A 140 -46.77 2.98 -20.30
CA THR A 140 -47.60 2.98 -20.76
C THR A 140 -48.59 2.82 -20.76
N GLU A 141 -49.08 3.04 -20.84
CA GLU A 141 -50.08 2.94 -20.73
C GLU A 141 -50.72 2.80 -21.42
#